data_ca1e39634c550a72330c87b23fe55e13
#
_entry.id   ca1e39634c550a72330c87b23fe55e13
#
_cell.length_a   1.000
_cell.length_b   1.000
_cell.length_c   1.000
_cell.angle_alpha   90.00
_cell.angle_beta   90.00
_cell.angle_gamma   90.00
#
_symmetry.space_group_name_H-M   'P 1'
#
loop_
_entity.id
_entity.type
_entity.pdbx_description
1 polymer ?
#
loop_
_entity_poly.entity_id
_entity_poly.type
_entity_poly.pdbx_seq_one_letter_code
_entity_poly.pdbx_strand_id
1 'polypeptide(L)'
;MLNREDLSLIKNVLSLDNTNLNLDFLYKVLTVVKEDPSCRNDLLDSFSSNQFASKYALLNAVDNLNFLDKDSTVVIWGSWYGSILIPELTNKVKKIISIDLDEAPLKIAKNSLFTNYKNIEYVCDDVFKTYRDVYLNTNLIINTSCEHMSPMKEWKWFAPGAVSNDQDPSVFRTPKLLDDCYFAFQSNNMFGIEGHVNCVNSLQEFKDQMPQRAEILFEEEVKDTRGTRYMLVGKLAALRQSSQQVL
;
A
#
# COMPACT_ATOMS: atom_id res chain seq x y z
N MET A 1 8.27 -33.10 -0.83
CA MET A 1 8.98 -33.02 0.48
C MET A 1 9.05 -31.54 0.82
N LEU A 2 8.65 -31.13 2.02
CA LEU A 2 8.75 -29.72 2.46
C LEU A 2 10.22 -29.31 2.57
N ASN A 3 10.57 -28.16 2.04
CA ASN A 3 11.91 -27.58 2.15
C ASN A 3 11.93 -26.48 3.24
N ARG A 4 13.10 -25.83 3.44
CA ARG A 4 13.24 -24.75 4.45
C ARG A 4 12.37 -23.52 4.13
N GLU A 5 12.17 -23.23 2.85
CA GLU A 5 11.34 -22.11 2.41
C GLU A 5 9.86 -22.38 2.69
N ASP A 6 9.40 -23.62 2.42
CA ASP A 6 8.03 -24.02 2.78
C ASP A 6 7.78 -23.91 4.29
N LEU A 7 8.78 -24.28 5.12
CA LEU A 7 8.68 -24.13 6.58
C LEU A 7 8.67 -22.65 7.01
N SER A 8 9.44 -21.81 6.35
CA SER A 8 9.42 -20.36 6.61
C SER A 8 8.06 -19.75 6.25
N LEU A 9 7.51 -20.11 5.08
CA LEU A 9 6.16 -19.71 4.69
C LEU A 9 5.12 -20.13 5.73
N ILE A 10 5.12 -21.40 6.14
CA ILE A 10 4.19 -21.92 7.14
C ILE A 10 4.30 -21.12 8.43
N LYS A 11 5.52 -20.89 8.94
CA LYS A 11 5.76 -20.09 10.14
C LYS A 11 5.21 -18.68 9.99
N ASN A 12 5.49 -18.01 8.88
CA ASN A 12 5.08 -16.64 8.64
C ASN A 12 3.56 -16.54 8.53
N VAL A 13 2.91 -17.40 7.75
CA VAL A 13 1.44 -17.43 7.64
C VAL A 13 0.77 -17.68 8.99
N LEU A 14 1.32 -18.60 9.81
CA LEU A 14 0.80 -18.87 11.15
C LEU A 14 1.07 -17.75 12.16
N SER A 15 2.00 -16.82 11.85
CA SER A 15 2.31 -15.65 12.69
C SER A 15 1.40 -14.46 12.41
N LEU A 16 0.56 -14.50 11.37
CA LEU A 16 -0.44 -13.47 11.13
C LEU A 16 -1.38 -13.39 12.32
N ASP A 17 -1.51 -12.22 12.90
CA ASP A 17 -2.19 -12.00 14.19
C ASP A 17 -3.71 -12.20 14.11
N ASN A 18 -4.20 -12.51 12.94
CA ASN A 18 -5.61 -12.77 12.67
C ASN A 18 -5.92 -14.26 12.81
N THR A 19 -6.33 -14.66 14.01
CA THR A 19 -6.60 -16.06 14.39
C THR A 19 -7.58 -16.81 13.48
N ASN A 20 -8.36 -16.11 12.66
CA ASN A 20 -9.31 -16.72 11.71
C ASN A 20 -8.66 -17.15 10.38
N LEU A 21 -7.38 -16.86 10.16
CA LEU A 21 -6.70 -17.12 8.88
C LEU A 21 -5.76 -18.34 8.90
N ASN A 22 -5.42 -18.87 10.04
CA ASN A 22 -4.28 -19.75 10.25
C ASN A 22 -4.19 -20.93 9.28
N LEU A 23 -4.94 -22.00 9.53
CA LEU A 23 -4.84 -23.24 8.73
C LEU A 23 -5.59 -23.14 7.40
N ASP A 24 -6.77 -22.53 7.40
CA ASP A 24 -7.56 -22.37 6.17
C ASP A 24 -6.85 -21.47 5.17
N PHE A 25 -6.21 -20.40 5.63
CA PHE A 25 -5.45 -19.53 4.76
C PHE A 25 -4.19 -20.22 4.23
N LEU A 26 -3.46 -20.94 5.09
CA LEU A 26 -2.33 -21.74 4.66
C LEU A 26 -2.74 -22.80 3.62
N TYR A 27 -3.87 -23.46 3.82
CA TYR A 27 -4.43 -24.39 2.85
C TYR A 27 -4.70 -23.74 1.50
N LYS A 28 -5.27 -22.52 1.50
CA LYS A 28 -5.50 -21.73 0.27
C LYS A 28 -4.19 -21.41 -0.44
N VAL A 29 -3.17 -20.93 0.30
CA VAL A 29 -1.83 -20.63 -0.27
C VAL A 29 -1.23 -21.88 -0.93
N LEU A 30 -1.24 -22.99 -0.22
CA LEU A 30 -0.71 -24.27 -0.74
C LEU A 30 -1.51 -24.78 -1.95
N THR A 31 -2.81 -24.55 -1.98
CA THR A 31 -3.68 -24.91 -3.11
C THR A 31 -3.33 -24.09 -4.33
N VAL A 32 -3.18 -22.77 -4.17
CA VAL A 32 -2.75 -21.87 -5.26
C VAL A 32 -1.42 -22.32 -5.85
N VAL A 33 -0.42 -22.56 -5.01
CA VAL A 33 0.91 -23.03 -5.47
C VAL A 33 0.85 -24.38 -6.20
N LYS A 34 -0.08 -25.24 -5.80
CA LYS A 34 -0.28 -26.55 -6.47
C LYS A 34 -0.96 -26.40 -7.83
N GLU A 35 -1.93 -25.51 -7.94
CA GLU A 35 -2.72 -25.29 -9.16
C GLU A 35 -1.94 -24.44 -10.18
N ASP A 36 -1.21 -23.44 -9.71
CA ASP A 36 -0.32 -22.60 -10.52
C ASP A 36 1.10 -22.55 -9.91
N PRO A 37 1.97 -23.52 -10.25
CA PRO A 37 3.35 -23.53 -9.76
C PRO A 37 4.18 -22.31 -10.21
N SER A 38 3.77 -21.59 -11.25
CA SER A 38 4.50 -20.42 -11.75
C SER A 38 4.52 -19.27 -10.76
N CYS A 39 3.45 -19.08 -9.98
CA CYS A 39 3.36 -18.04 -8.96
C CYS A 39 4.09 -18.38 -7.64
N ARG A 40 4.67 -19.59 -7.53
CA ARG A 40 5.22 -20.10 -6.26
C ARG A 40 6.27 -19.18 -5.65
N ASN A 41 7.26 -18.76 -6.42
CA ASN A 41 8.38 -17.97 -5.90
C ASN A 41 7.89 -16.59 -5.43
N ASP A 42 7.04 -15.95 -6.20
CA ASP A 42 6.46 -14.64 -5.89
C ASP A 42 5.55 -14.71 -4.66
N LEU A 43 4.74 -15.75 -4.59
CA LEU A 43 3.85 -15.95 -3.44
C LEU A 43 4.67 -16.26 -2.17
N LEU A 44 5.75 -17.04 -2.27
CA LEU A 44 6.68 -17.28 -1.16
C LEU A 44 7.38 -15.99 -0.73
N ASP A 45 7.87 -15.17 -1.66
CA ASP A 45 8.50 -13.89 -1.33
C ASP A 45 7.51 -12.94 -0.66
N SER A 46 6.24 -12.95 -1.06
CA SER A 46 5.20 -12.11 -0.44
C SER A 46 5.00 -12.39 1.06
N PHE A 47 5.41 -13.57 1.54
CA PHE A 47 5.44 -14.00 2.95
C PHE A 47 6.86 -14.11 3.52
N SER A 48 7.88 -13.56 2.85
CA SER A 48 9.24 -13.62 3.35
C SER A 48 9.39 -12.83 4.67
N SER A 49 10.39 -13.17 5.48
CA SER A 49 10.66 -12.49 6.75
C SER A 49 10.91 -10.99 6.56
N ASN A 50 11.50 -10.59 5.43
CA ASN A 50 11.73 -9.20 5.09
C ASN A 50 10.42 -8.46 4.79
N GLN A 51 9.49 -9.10 4.05
CA GLN A 51 8.16 -8.54 3.78
C GLN A 51 7.37 -8.39 5.10
N PHE A 52 7.43 -9.39 5.97
CA PHE A 52 6.83 -9.33 7.29
C PHE A 52 7.38 -8.17 8.11
N ALA A 53 8.70 -8.12 8.31
CA ALA A 53 9.33 -7.10 9.14
C ALA A 53 8.96 -5.69 8.67
N SER A 54 9.04 -5.43 7.35
CA SER A 54 8.76 -4.10 6.81
C SER A 54 7.28 -3.71 6.91
N LYS A 55 6.36 -4.63 6.61
CA LYS A 55 4.93 -4.32 6.63
C LYS A 55 4.38 -4.22 8.05
N TYR A 56 4.88 -5.04 8.98
CA TYR A 56 4.51 -4.91 10.40
C TYR A 56 5.07 -3.63 11.03
N ALA A 57 6.30 -3.21 10.69
CA ALA A 57 6.82 -1.90 11.11
C ALA A 57 5.87 -0.78 10.66
N LEU A 58 5.42 -0.80 9.40
CA LEU A 58 4.47 0.18 8.87
C LEU A 58 3.12 0.11 9.57
N LEU A 59 2.54 -1.08 9.75
CA LEU A 59 1.25 -1.24 10.42
C LEU A 59 1.32 -0.78 11.89
N ASN A 60 2.41 -1.08 12.60
CA ASN A 60 2.61 -0.62 13.97
C ASN A 60 2.69 0.91 14.03
N ALA A 61 3.38 1.56 13.08
CA ALA A 61 3.41 3.02 13.02
C ALA A 61 2.03 3.62 12.76
N VAL A 62 1.24 3.02 11.86
CA VAL A 62 -0.15 3.42 11.59
C VAL A 62 -1.04 3.23 12.83
N ASP A 63 -0.94 2.08 13.50
CA ASP A 63 -1.73 1.78 14.70
C ASP A 63 -1.39 2.73 15.86
N ASN A 64 -0.09 3.05 16.06
CA ASN A 64 0.36 3.99 17.10
C ASN A 64 -0.16 5.42 16.89
N LEU A 65 -0.35 5.85 15.64
CA LEU A 65 -0.92 7.15 15.32
C LEU A 65 -2.44 7.20 15.49
N ASN A 66 -3.11 6.04 15.60
CA ASN A 66 -4.52 5.84 15.97
C ASN A 66 -5.53 6.70 15.17
N PHE A 67 -5.36 6.77 13.86
CA PHE A 67 -6.25 7.53 12.98
C PHE A 67 -7.20 6.66 12.15
N LEU A 68 -7.06 5.33 12.20
CA LEU A 68 -7.96 4.39 11.53
C LEU A 68 -9.04 3.87 12.47
N ASP A 69 -10.23 3.69 11.92
CA ASP A 69 -11.40 3.14 12.60
C ASP A 69 -12.24 2.25 11.65
N LYS A 70 -13.37 1.78 12.16
CA LYS A 70 -14.31 0.92 11.43
C LYS A 70 -15.02 1.61 10.26
N ASP A 71 -14.98 2.93 10.18
CA ASP A 71 -15.56 3.70 9.08
C ASP A 71 -14.52 4.08 8.02
N SER A 72 -13.25 3.83 8.29
CA SER A 72 -12.14 4.20 7.44
C SER A 72 -12.08 3.39 6.15
N THR A 73 -11.67 4.06 5.06
CA THR A 73 -11.32 3.45 3.77
C THR A 73 -9.81 3.53 3.57
N VAL A 74 -9.18 2.39 3.26
CA VAL A 74 -7.75 2.27 2.98
C VAL A 74 -7.53 1.89 1.52
N VAL A 75 -6.64 2.60 0.84
CA VAL A 75 -6.19 2.29 -0.51
C VAL A 75 -4.77 1.74 -0.43
N ILE A 76 -4.50 0.61 -1.06
CA ILE A 76 -3.17 -0.01 -1.13
C ILE A 76 -2.68 0.07 -2.58
N TRP A 77 -1.59 0.76 -2.81
CA TRP A 77 -0.91 0.89 -4.10
C TRP A 77 0.19 -0.16 -4.24
N GLY A 78 0.30 -0.75 -5.42
CA GLY A 78 1.25 -1.84 -5.66
C GLY A 78 1.00 -2.98 -4.68
N SER A 79 -0.28 -3.37 -4.60
CA SER A 79 -0.72 -4.31 -3.56
C SER A 79 -0.20 -5.72 -3.76
N TRP A 80 0.17 -6.06 -5.01
CA TRP A 80 0.60 -7.41 -5.38
C TRP A 80 -0.43 -8.44 -4.89
N TYR A 81 -0.04 -9.42 -4.08
CA TYR A 81 -0.98 -10.36 -3.45
C TYR A 81 -1.71 -9.77 -2.23
N GLY A 82 -1.24 -8.65 -1.67
CA GLY A 82 -1.77 -8.09 -0.42
C GLY A 82 -1.62 -8.99 0.80
N SER A 83 -0.68 -9.94 0.76
CA SER A 83 -0.54 -11.11 1.64
C SER A 83 -0.53 -10.78 3.14
N ILE A 84 0.01 -9.65 3.54
CA ILE A 84 0.13 -9.22 4.94
C ILE A 84 -0.85 -8.07 5.23
N LEU A 85 -0.89 -7.06 4.36
CA LEU A 85 -1.69 -5.86 4.60
C LEU A 85 -3.19 -6.13 4.63
N ILE A 86 -3.69 -6.94 3.68
CA ILE A 86 -5.13 -7.24 3.60
C ILE A 86 -5.65 -7.95 4.86
N PRO A 87 -5.06 -9.08 5.31
CA PRO A 87 -5.51 -9.76 6.52
C PRO A 87 -5.48 -8.87 7.75
N GLU A 88 -4.43 -8.07 7.92
CA GLU A 88 -4.24 -7.22 9.10
C GLU A 88 -5.22 -6.02 9.14
N LEU A 89 -5.64 -5.52 7.97
CA LEU A 89 -6.52 -4.36 7.86
C LEU A 89 -8.01 -4.72 7.79
N THR A 90 -8.37 -5.89 7.24
CA THR A 90 -9.76 -6.20 6.89
C THR A 90 -10.74 -6.12 8.07
N ASN A 91 -10.27 -6.45 9.28
CA ASN A 91 -11.08 -6.38 10.50
C ASN A 91 -10.99 -5.01 11.20
N LYS A 92 -10.15 -4.09 10.74
CA LYS A 92 -9.93 -2.78 11.35
C LYS A 92 -10.70 -1.67 10.64
N VAL A 93 -11.00 -1.85 9.35
CA VAL A 93 -11.52 -0.79 8.49
C VAL A 93 -12.79 -1.19 7.76
N LYS A 94 -13.54 -0.19 7.27
CA LYS A 94 -14.76 -0.39 6.49
C LYS A 94 -14.49 -0.96 5.12
N LYS A 95 -13.47 -0.46 4.43
CA LYS A 95 -13.17 -0.81 3.04
C LYS A 95 -11.68 -0.80 2.77
N ILE A 96 -11.23 -1.77 1.99
CA ILE A 96 -9.89 -1.81 1.40
C ILE A 96 -10.05 -1.74 -0.13
N ILE A 97 -9.28 -0.88 -0.78
CA ILE A 97 -9.16 -0.83 -2.24
C ILE A 97 -7.73 -1.23 -2.58
N SER A 98 -7.58 -2.39 -3.19
CA SER A 98 -6.31 -3.02 -3.54
C SER A 98 -6.03 -2.73 -5.02
N ILE A 99 -5.01 -1.92 -5.32
CA ILE A 99 -4.68 -1.49 -6.67
C ILE A 99 -3.31 -2.05 -7.06
N ASP A 100 -3.24 -2.67 -8.21
CA ASP A 100 -1.98 -3.12 -8.83
C ASP A 100 -2.08 -3.06 -10.34
N LEU A 101 -0.93 -2.90 -11.01
CA LEU A 101 -0.83 -2.93 -12.46
C LEU A 101 -0.86 -4.38 -12.98
N ASP A 102 -0.37 -5.34 -12.17
CA ASP A 102 -0.35 -6.75 -12.50
C ASP A 102 -1.66 -7.44 -12.09
N GLU A 103 -2.39 -7.89 -13.11
CA GLU A 103 -3.69 -8.55 -12.91
C GLU A 103 -3.55 -9.94 -12.28
N ALA A 104 -2.44 -10.65 -12.49
CA ALA A 104 -2.29 -12.04 -12.06
C ALA A 104 -2.31 -12.19 -10.53
N PRO A 105 -1.48 -11.48 -9.74
CA PRO A 105 -1.56 -11.53 -8.28
C PRO A 105 -2.89 -11.00 -7.72
N LEU A 106 -3.50 -9.98 -8.36
CA LEU A 106 -4.82 -9.50 -7.95
C LEU A 106 -5.91 -10.57 -8.13
N LYS A 107 -5.89 -11.32 -9.22
CA LYS A 107 -6.82 -12.44 -9.45
C LYS A 107 -6.64 -13.54 -8.42
N ILE A 108 -5.41 -13.89 -8.08
CA ILE A 108 -5.10 -14.89 -7.05
C ILE A 108 -5.61 -14.40 -5.68
N ALA A 109 -5.31 -13.15 -5.32
CA ALA A 109 -5.78 -12.54 -4.08
C ALA A 109 -7.31 -12.60 -3.97
N LYS A 110 -8.01 -12.13 -5.01
CA LYS A 110 -9.48 -12.06 -5.07
C LYS A 110 -10.15 -13.43 -5.07
N ASN A 111 -9.68 -14.34 -5.92
CA ASN A 111 -10.43 -15.56 -6.25
C ASN A 111 -9.99 -16.76 -5.40
N SER A 112 -8.85 -16.67 -4.72
CA SER A 112 -8.27 -17.80 -3.98
C SER A 112 -7.95 -17.44 -2.53
N LEU A 113 -7.16 -16.40 -2.27
CA LEU A 113 -6.65 -16.12 -0.93
C LEU A 113 -7.72 -15.47 -0.03
N PHE A 114 -8.39 -14.41 -0.50
CA PHE A 114 -9.24 -13.56 0.32
C PHE A 114 -10.74 -13.64 -0.02
N THR A 115 -11.19 -14.79 -0.48
CA THR A 115 -12.59 -15.04 -0.88
C THR A 115 -13.61 -14.79 0.22
N ASN A 116 -13.20 -14.88 1.47
CA ASN A 116 -14.09 -14.71 2.64
C ASN A 116 -14.28 -13.24 3.03
N TYR A 117 -13.43 -12.31 2.55
CA TYR A 117 -13.54 -10.91 2.87
C TYR A 117 -14.47 -10.19 1.90
N LYS A 118 -15.42 -9.43 2.43
CA LYS A 118 -16.45 -8.73 1.65
C LYS A 118 -16.17 -7.25 1.48
N ASN A 119 -15.22 -6.71 2.22
CA ASN A 119 -14.89 -5.29 2.24
C ASN A 119 -13.66 -4.93 1.39
N ILE A 120 -13.29 -5.78 0.43
CA ILE A 120 -12.16 -5.56 -0.47
C ILE A 120 -12.64 -5.33 -1.89
N GLU A 121 -12.19 -4.24 -2.49
CA GLU A 121 -12.29 -3.95 -3.92
C GLU A 121 -10.92 -4.13 -4.57
N TYR A 122 -10.88 -4.80 -5.72
CA TYR A 122 -9.64 -5.03 -6.47
C TYR A 122 -9.71 -4.24 -7.78
N VAL A 123 -8.69 -3.44 -8.03
CA VAL A 123 -8.57 -2.55 -9.19
C VAL A 123 -7.27 -2.86 -9.92
N CYS A 124 -7.35 -3.37 -11.14
CA CYS A 124 -6.19 -3.55 -12.01
C CYS A 124 -6.00 -2.28 -12.83
N ASP A 125 -5.13 -1.39 -12.38
CA ASP A 125 -4.88 -0.10 -13.02
C ASP A 125 -3.55 0.52 -12.56
N ASP A 126 -3.06 1.49 -13.34
CA ASP A 126 -1.94 2.34 -12.97
C ASP A 126 -2.40 3.39 -11.95
N VAL A 127 -1.83 3.38 -10.75
CA VAL A 127 -2.19 4.30 -9.67
C VAL A 127 -2.06 5.78 -10.06
N PHE A 128 -1.17 6.10 -11.02
CA PHE A 128 -1.01 7.45 -11.55
C PHE A 128 -2.10 7.85 -12.56
N LYS A 129 -2.87 6.88 -13.07
CA LYS A 129 -3.97 7.06 -14.03
C LYS A 129 -5.34 6.79 -13.44
N THR A 130 -5.41 5.99 -12.37
CA THR A 130 -6.66 5.57 -11.71
C THR A 130 -7.58 6.77 -11.47
N TYR A 131 -8.87 6.57 -11.73
CA TYR A 131 -9.88 7.60 -11.58
C TYR A 131 -10.04 8.07 -10.14
N ARG A 132 -10.34 9.36 -9.99
CA ARG A 132 -10.47 10.00 -8.68
C ARG A 132 -11.53 9.36 -7.78
N ASP A 133 -12.59 8.75 -8.35
CA ASP A 133 -13.69 8.16 -7.58
C ASP A 133 -13.22 7.02 -6.66
N VAL A 134 -12.13 6.34 -7.03
CA VAL A 134 -11.46 5.35 -6.17
C VAL A 134 -10.95 5.98 -4.88
N TYR A 135 -10.57 7.25 -4.93
CA TYR A 135 -9.97 7.98 -3.80
C TYR A 135 -10.98 8.80 -2.98
N LEU A 136 -12.27 8.79 -3.37
CA LEU A 136 -13.32 9.46 -2.60
C LEU A 136 -13.43 8.83 -1.21
N ASN A 137 -13.36 9.67 -0.18
CA ASN A 137 -13.42 9.26 1.23
C ASN A 137 -12.28 8.33 1.66
N THR A 138 -11.12 8.38 1.00
CA THR A 138 -9.92 7.65 1.43
C THR A 138 -9.34 8.29 2.69
N ASN A 139 -9.15 7.49 3.73
CA ASN A 139 -8.53 7.91 4.98
C ASN A 139 -7.02 7.64 5.00
N LEU A 140 -6.58 6.55 4.35
CA LEU A 140 -5.17 6.16 4.29
C LEU A 140 -4.81 5.61 2.92
N ILE A 141 -3.68 6.05 2.38
CA ILE A 141 -3.02 5.44 1.23
C ILE A 141 -1.77 4.72 1.72
N ILE A 142 -1.66 3.43 1.44
CA ILE A 142 -0.47 2.62 1.72
C ILE A 142 0.25 2.33 0.41
N ASN A 143 1.57 2.54 0.38
CA ASN A 143 2.44 2.08 -0.70
C ASN A 143 3.75 1.54 -0.13
N THR A 144 3.93 0.23 -0.19
CA THR A 144 5.15 -0.44 0.28
C THR A 144 6.14 -0.77 -0.84
N SER A 145 5.95 -0.15 -2.01
CA SER A 145 6.66 -0.42 -3.27
C SER A 145 6.96 0.87 -4.05
N CYS A 146 7.29 1.96 -3.34
CA CYS A 146 7.59 3.26 -3.98
C CYS A 146 8.80 3.18 -4.93
N GLU A 147 9.70 2.23 -4.70
CA GLU A 147 10.85 1.96 -5.58
C GLU A 147 10.47 1.46 -6.98
N HIS A 148 9.25 0.95 -7.15
CA HIS A 148 8.73 0.49 -8.45
C HIS A 148 7.94 1.56 -9.21
N MET A 149 7.77 2.76 -8.63
CA MET A 149 6.89 3.81 -9.15
C MET A 149 7.62 5.13 -9.32
N SER A 150 7.04 6.06 -10.09
CA SER A 150 7.51 7.45 -10.10
C SER A 150 7.43 8.10 -8.71
N PRO A 151 8.24 9.13 -8.43
CA PRO A 151 8.17 9.86 -7.16
C PRO A 151 6.75 10.31 -6.82
N MET A 152 6.34 10.15 -5.57
CA MET A 152 4.97 10.42 -5.13
C MET A 152 4.52 11.86 -5.39
N LYS A 153 5.45 12.83 -5.38
CA LYS A 153 5.16 14.22 -5.74
C LYS A 153 4.64 14.43 -7.18
N GLU A 154 4.87 13.46 -8.06
CA GLU A 154 4.40 13.50 -9.46
C GLU A 154 2.96 13.04 -9.61
N TRP A 155 2.37 12.44 -8.58
CA TRP A 155 0.99 12.00 -8.66
C TRP A 155 0.03 13.20 -8.74
N LYS A 156 -0.74 13.24 -9.81
CA LYS A 156 -1.58 14.41 -10.18
C LYS A 156 -2.55 14.85 -9.08
N TRP A 157 -3.06 13.92 -8.26
CA TRP A 157 -4.01 14.22 -7.19
C TRP A 157 -3.37 14.84 -5.95
N PHE A 158 -2.05 14.82 -5.85
CA PHE A 158 -1.30 15.53 -4.81
C PHE A 158 -1.06 17.00 -5.17
N ALA A 159 -1.15 17.36 -6.45
CA ALA A 159 -0.89 18.73 -6.89
C ALA A 159 -2.04 19.68 -6.45
N PRO A 160 -1.71 20.87 -5.94
CA PRO A 160 -2.69 21.91 -5.70
C PRO A 160 -3.40 22.28 -6.99
N GLY A 161 -4.74 22.23 -7.01
CA GLY A 161 -5.52 22.60 -8.18
C GLY A 161 -5.41 21.64 -9.36
N ALA A 162 -5.04 20.38 -9.13
CA ALA A 162 -5.09 19.34 -10.15
C ALA A 162 -6.51 19.21 -10.70
N VAL A 163 -6.71 19.81 -11.85
CA VAL A 163 -7.99 19.81 -12.58
C VAL A 163 -7.89 18.73 -13.64
N SER A 164 -8.85 17.81 -13.68
CA SER A 164 -8.95 16.95 -14.86
C SER A 164 -9.26 17.85 -16.07
N ASN A 165 -8.56 17.65 -17.19
CA ASN A 165 -8.87 18.31 -18.46
C ASN A 165 -10.17 17.79 -19.11
N ASP A 166 -10.94 16.96 -18.40
CA ASP A 166 -12.25 16.52 -18.83
C ASP A 166 -13.23 17.67 -18.70
N GLN A 167 -13.93 17.97 -19.78
CA GLN A 167 -14.73 19.17 -20.02
C GLN A 167 -15.99 19.31 -19.12
N ASP A 168 -16.00 18.73 -17.94
CA ASP A 168 -17.10 18.85 -16.98
C ASP A 168 -16.80 19.94 -15.93
N PRO A 169 -17.47 21.11 -16.00
CA PRO A 169 -17.28 22.17 -15.03
C PRO A 169 -17.67 21.80 -13.59
N SER A 170 -18.47 20.74 -13.38
CA SER A 170 -18.83 20.25 -12.05
C SER A 170 -17.65 19.57 -11.35
N VAL A 171 -16.67 19.13 -12.12
CA VAL A 171 -15.43 18.49 -11.65
C VAL A 171 -14.46 19.49 -11.02
N PHE A 172 -14.64 20.80 -11.27
CA PHE A 172 -13.75 21.88 -10.80
C PHE A 172 -13.75 22.14 -9.29
N ARG A 173 -14.51 21.42 -8.49
CA ARG A 173 -14.65 21.69 -7.05
C ARG A 173 -13.91 20.73 -6.14
N THR A 174 -12.74 20.21 -6.51
CA THR A 174 -12.09 19.20 -5.68
C THR A 174 -10.67 19.49 -5.23
N PRO A 175 -10.44 20.50 -4.39
CA PRO A 175 -9.29 20.49 -3.47
C PRO A 175 -9.44 19.45 -2.34
N LYS A 176 -10.65 18.93 -2.08
CA LYS A 176 -10.95 18.14 -0.87
C LYS A 176 -10.80 16.63 -0.98
N LEU A 177 -10.41 16.07 -2.13
CA LEU A 177 -10.39 14.63 -2.31
C LEU A 177 -9.50 13.90 -1.31
N LEU A 178 -8.38 14.52 -0.96
CA LEU A 178 -7.37 13.97 -0.06
C LEU A 178 -6.99 14.95 1.05
N ASP A 179 -7.82 15.97 1.31
CA ASP A 179 -7.62 16.80 2.48
C ASP A 179 -7.79 15.93 3.73
N ASP A 180 -6.79 16.00 4.60
CA ASP A 180 -6.71 15.18 5.79
C ASP A 180 -6.52 13.67 5.56
N CYS A 181 -6.23 13.22 4.33
CA CYS A 181 -5.86 11.85 4.06
C CYS A 181 -4.46 11.55 4.62
N TYR A 182 -4.33 10.42 5.28
CA TYR A 182 -3.03 9.91 5.73
C TYR A 182 -2.35 9.12 4.62
N PHE A 183 -1.03 9.01 4.72
CA PHE A 183 -0.25 8.12 3.87
C PHE A 183 0.76 7.31 4.71
N ALA A 184 1.08 6.12 4.25
CA ALA A 184 2.10 5.24 4.82
C ALA A 184 2.90 4.61 3.69
N PHE A 185 4.10 5.13 3.45
CA PHE A 185 4.91 4.81 2.28
C PHE A 185 6.25 4.21 2.67
N GLN A 186 6.70 3.24 1.85
CA GLN A 186 8.02 2.64 1.97
C GLN A 186 8.74 2.67 0.62
N SER A 187 10.04 2.91 0.67
CA SER A 187 11.00 2.74 -0.41
C SER A 187 12.27 2.05 0.12
N ASN A 188 13.28 1.86 -0.70
CA ASN A 188 14.52 1.20 -0.28
C ASN A 188 15.74 1.66 -1.11
N ASN A 189 16.94 1.18 -0.71
CA ASN A 189 18.20 1.40 -1.42
C ASN A 189 18.71 0.18 -2.19
N MET A 190 17.82 -0.70 -2.62
CA MET A 190 18.16 -1.96 -3.28
C MET A 190 18.22 -1.79 -4.80
N PHE A 191 19.14 -0.93 -5.28
CA PHE A 191 19.28 -0.52 -6.69
C PHE A 191 19.55 -1.65 -7.68
N GLY A 192 20.03 -2.80 -7.25
CA GLY A 192 20.38 -3.92 -8.11
C GLY A 192 19.24 -4.90 -8.40
N ILE A 193 18.03 -4.61 -7.93
CA ILE A 193 16.87 -5.48 -8.11
C ILE A 193 16.11 -5.05 -9.38
N GLU A 194 15.77 -6.00 -10.22
CA GLU A 194 14.97 -5.74 -11.42
C GLU A 194 13.63 -5.10 -11.09
N GLY A 195 13.23 -4.10 -11.87
CA GLY A 195 12.01 -3.33 -11.65
C GLY A 195 12.11 -2.23 -10.58
N HIS A 196 13.23 -2.12 -9.85
CA HIS A 196 13.49 -1.01 -8.94
C HIS A 196 13.97 0.22 -9.73
N VAL A 197 13.06 1.08 -10.11
CA VAL A 197 13.33 2.27 -10.95
C VAL A 197 13.50 3.55 -10.14
N ASN A 198 13.09 3.56 -8.87
CA ASN A 198 13.03 4.74 -8.01
C ASN A 198 13.52 4.42 -6.58
N CYS A 199 14.64 3.73 -6.46
CA CYS A 199 15.31 3.56 -5.17
C CYS A 199 15.84 4.90 -4.66
N VAL A 200 16.02 4.99 -3.34
CA VAL A 200 16.58 6.17 -2.67
C VAL A 200 17.78 5.76 -1.80
N ASN A 201 18.77 6.67 -1.62
CA ASN A 201 19.96 6.38 -0.83
C ASN A 201 19.77 6.67 0.66
N SER A 202 18.76 7.45 1.02
CA SER A 202 18.53 7.89 2.39
C SER A 202 17.06 8.23 2.65
N LEU A 203 16.72 8.31 3.93
CA LEU A 203 15.42 8.78 4.37
C LEU A 203 15.14 10.22 3.91
N GLN A 204 16.18 11.08 3.85
CA GLN A 204 16.01 12.45 3.35
C GLN A 204 15.65 12.48 1.86
N GLU A 205 16.34 11.68 1.03
CA GLU A 205 16.00 11.58 -0.39
C GLU A 205 14.57 11.05 -0.60
N PHE A 206 14.12 10.12 0.26
CA PHE A 206 12.74 9.66 0.21
C PHE A 206 11.74 10.76 0.59
N LYS A 207 12.03 11.58 1.61
CA LYS A 207 11.21 12.76 1.96
C LYS A 207 11.11 13.76 0.80
N ASP A 208 12.21 13.97 0.05
CA ASP A 208 12.24 14.89 -1.09
C ASP A 208 11.36 14.42 -2.25
N GLN A 209 10.94 13.17 -2.24
CA GLN A 209 9.97 12.61 -3.20
C GLN A 209 8.52 12.82 -2.78
N MET A 210 8.25 13.30 -1.57
CA MET A 210 6.89 13.52 -1.10
C MET A 210 6.28 14.81 -1.68
N PRO A 211 4.95 14.89 -1.78
CA PRO A 211 4.27 16.12 -2.18
C PRO A 211 4.55 17.24 -1.18
N GLN A 212 4.61 18.50 -1.68
CA GLN A 212 4.92 19.68 -0.84
C GLN A 212 4.00 19.86 0.38
N ARG A 213 2.76 19.34 0.31
CA ARG A 213 1.79 19.42 1.41
C ARG A 213 1.84 18.21 2.35
N ALA A 214 2.80 17.33 2.18
CA ALA A 214 2.98 16.20 3.08
C ALA A 214 3.56 16.67 4.42
N GLU A 215 2.87 16.37 5.50
CA GLU A 215 3.33 16.50 6.87
C GLU A 215 3.78 15.12 7.34
N ILE A 216 5.07 14.95 7.63
CA ILE A 216 5.63 13.70 8.14
C ILE A 216 5.37 13.62 9.63
N LEU A 217 4.65 12.59 10.08
CA LEU A 217 4.31 12.34 11.48
C LEU A 217 5.18 11.26 12.10
N PHE A 218 5.69 10.33 11.28
CA PHE A 218 6.57 9.25 11.70
C PHE A 218 7.52 8.89 10.57
N GLU A 219 8.77 8.56 10.93
CA GLU A 219 9.77 8.10 9.98
C GLU A 219 10.68 7.05 10.62
N GLU A 220 11.10 6.06 9.85
CA GLU A 220 11.97 4.99 10.33
C GLU A 220 12.83 4.40 9.20
N GLU A 221 14.01 3.89 9.58
CA GLU A 221 14.84 3.02 8.74
C GLU A 221 14.75 1.58 9.24
N VAL A 222 14.21 0.70 8.41
CA VAL A 222 14.09 -0.73 8.71
C VAL A 222 15.20 -1.47 7.99
N LYS A 223 16.06 -2.16 8.73
CA LYS A 223 17.13 -2.97 8.16
C LYS A 223 16.56 -4.24 7.54
N ASP A 224 16.93 -4.49 6.30
CA ASP A 224 16.63 -5.67 5.51
C ASP A 224 17.95 -6.41 5.22
N THR A 225 17.92 -7.70 4.98
CA THR A 225 19.11 -8.49 4.62
C THR A 225 19.76 -8.03 3.31
N ARG A 226 19.00 -7.37 2.44
CA ARG A 226 19.42 -6.89 1.11
C ARG A 226 19.77 -5.40 1.10
N GLY A 227 19.39 -4.64 2.15
CA GLY A 227 19.61 -3.20 2.20
C GLY A 227 18.88 -2.52 3.36
N THR A 228 18.45 -1.30 3.13
CA THR A 228 17.66 -0.52 4.09
C THR A 228 16.34 -0.13 3.42
N ARG A 229 15.24 -0.32 4.14
CA ARG A 229 13.93 0.24 3.79
C ARG A 229 13.71 1.52 4.57
N TYR A 230 13.23 2.52 3.89
CA TYR A 230 12.86 3.82 4.44
C TYR A 230 11.35 3.91 4.52
N MET A 231 10.84 4.34 5.66
CA MET A 231 9.41 4.42 5.93
C MET A 231 9.01 5.83 6.35
N LEU A 232 7.93 6.32 5.76
CA LEU A 232 7.30 7.59 6.09
C LEU A 232 5.81 7.35 6.33
N VAL A 233 5.31 7.82 7.47
CA VAL A 233 3.86 7.93 7.73
C VAL A 233 3.56 9.40 7.96
N GLY A 234 2.52 9.89 7.32
CA GLY A 234 2.21 11.30 7.40
C GLY A 234 0.77 11.60 6.98
N LYS A 235 0.49 12.89 6.83
CA LYS A 235 -0.80 13.42 6.47
C LYS A 235 -0.67 14.42 5.32
N LEU A 236 -1.63 14.42 4.42
CA LEU A 236 -1.75 15.45 3.40
C LEU A 236 -2.52 16.64 3.99
N ALA A 237 -1.81 17.72 4.30
CA ALA A 237 -2.44 18.92 4.83
C ALA A 237 -3.48 19.47 3.85
N ALA A 238 -4.60 19.93 4.37
CA ALA A 238 -5.61 20.63 3.61
C ALA A 238 -5.01 21.85 2.91
N LEU A 239 -5.40 22.08 1.66
CA LEU A 239 -5.02 23.28 0.93
C LEU A 239 -5.64 24.49 1.67
N ARG A 240 -4.80 25.30 2.33
CA ARG A 240 -5.23 26.57 2.89
C ARG A 240 -5.75 27.43 1.72
N GLN A 241 -7.03 27.72 1.73
CA GLN A 241 -7.57 28.80 0.91
C GLN A 241 -6.80 30.06 1.32
N SER A 242 -5.97 30.59 0.42
CA SER A 242 -5.45 31.95 0.60
C SER A 242 -6.69 32.84 0.72
N SER A 243 -6.96 33.31 1.91
CA SER A 243 -7.91 34.40 2.13
C SER A 243 -7.39 35.56 1.27
N GLN A 244 -7.97 35.73 0.09
CA GLN A 244 -7.83 36.99 -0.63
C GLN A 244 -8.36 38.06 0.32
N GLN A 245 -7.46 38.77 0.95
CA GLN A 245 -7.76 40.09 1.46
C GLN A 245 -8.14 40.93 0.24
N VAL A 246 -9.43 41.06 0.03
CA VAL A 246 -9.99 42.12 -0.80
C VAL A 246 -9.74 43.41 0.00
N LEU A 247 -8.73 44.18 -0.43
CA LEU A 247 -8.54 45.55 -0.05
C LEU A 247 -9.45 46.43 -0.94
#